data_bed15d587f137a9caa9cd12dd1631eeb
#
_entry.id   bed15d587f137a9caa9cd12dd1631eeb
#
_cell.length_a   1.000
_cell.length_b   1.000
_cell.length_c   1.000
_cell.angle_alpha   90.00
_cell.angle_beta   90.00
_cell.angle_gamma   90.00
#
_symmetry.space_group_name_H-M   'P 1'
#
loop_
_entity.id
_entity.type
_entity.pdbx_description
1 polymer ?
#
loop_
_entity_poly.entity_id
_entity_poly.type
_entity_poly.pdbx_seq_one_letter_code
_entity_poly.pdbx_strand_id
1 'polypeptide(L)'
;MQTVSCPSCGAEVNFRSHASVMAVCEYCNTRVLKEAGAVKDLGKISSVLEDYSPIQVGTSGVLGGRNFNVVGRIQLRYDAGVWNEWFIVFDDATSGWLGDASGQYTVTTLRKPDAQLPAFEDIQPGKPYQLVGARYMSADVRTAQCIGGQGELPFKVGDGWQAKVADFRRGSHFITLDYSDEGPPLMYTGVSVTLEAMQAQLLRDADEIKRTAGRYRGKLDALDCPNCGSQIKYLPGLTANLVCQSCQTEIDAASPKAEVIAVGRRQEKEYFTLPLGASGKLGNQDFTVIGVMRRADDEGSGWTEYLLYGSRNGFTWLVETADGWSRANVMDQWPEANVLDAQTVNFDKAGYSKLYDYNSVVTYAAGAFNWRVAVGDHTHVYEYKRQQVTLAAELTPTELGWSRSTPVAWDQLKAWFGDAVKGEDKASGEVAQDFSKGRYARSAKNWIIGILALNAIPLLFNFGGTIGVTILACLALYLPALVLDAIDDQTKK
;
A
#
# COMPACT_ATOMS: atom_id res chain seq x y z
N MET A 1 -0.97 -38.40 -1.47
CA MET A 1 -0.97 -38.01 -0.04
C MET A 1 -0.04 -38.97 0.69
N GLN A 2 0.90 -38.44 1.46
CA GLN A 2 1.84 -39.24 2.25
C GLN A 2 1.84 -38.69 3.68
N THR A 3 1.63 -39.56 4.66
CA THR A 3 1.72 -39.21 6.08
C THR A 3 3.01 -39.76 6.64
N VAL A 4 3.74 -38.93 7.40
CA VAL A 4 5.00 -39.32 8.04
C VAL A 4 4.97 -38.87 9.51
N SER A 5 5.73 -39.52 10.37
CA SER A 5 5.89 -39.09 11.75
C SER A 5 6.95 -37.98 11.84
N CYS A 6 6.67 -36.94 12.58
CA CYS A 6 7.62 -35.86 12.85
C CYS A 6 8.85 -36.44 13.60
N PRO A 7 10.06 -36.28 13.09
CA PRO A 7 11.25 -36.82 13.74
C PRO A 7 11.58 -36.18 15.10
N SER A 8 11.01 -35.03 15.38
CA SER A 8 11.24 -34.27 16.65
C SER A 8 10.21 -34.61 17.73
N CYS A 9 8.90 -34.73 17.41
CA CYS A 9 7.84 -34.93 18.42
C CYS A 9 6.96 -36.15 18.19
N GLY A 10 7.12 -36.88 17.07
CA GLY A 10 6.32 -38.06 16.75
C GLY A 10 4.93 -37.78 16.17
N ALA A 11 4.46 -36.54 16.13
CA ALA A 11 3.16 -36.18 15.58
C ALA A 11 3.09 -36.46 14.07
N GLU A 12 1.90 -36.71 13.55
CA GLU A 12 1.68 -36.92 12.13
C GLU A 12 1.87 -35.62 11.34
N VAL A 13 2.63 -35.73 10.26
CA VAL A 13 2.85 -34.65 9.28
C VAL A 13 2.39 -35.14 7.92
N ASN A 14 1.47 -34.42 7.32
CA ASN A 14 0.87 -34.77 6.05
C ASN A 14 1.50 -34.02 4.89
N PHE A 15 1.91 -34.74 3.85
CA PHE A 15 2.27 -34.20 2.55
C PHE A 15 1.13 -34.50 1.57
N ARG A 16 0.33 -33.49 1.27
CA ARG A 16 -0.84 -33.58 0.39
C ARG A 16 -0.45 -33.41 -1.06
N SER A 17 0.64 -32.71 -1.32
CA SER A 17 1.15 -32.39 -2.65
C SER A 17 2.43 -33.19 -2.98
N HIS A 18 2.53 -33.63 -4.23
CA HIS A 18 3.77 -34.17 -4.78
C HIS A 18 4.86 -33.09 -4.98
N ALA A 19 4.45 -31.83 -5.19
CA ALA A 19 5.35 -30.70 -5.33
C ALA A 19 5.97 -30.26 -3.99
N SER A 20 5.43 -30.69 -2.85
CA SER A 20 5.95 -30.33 -1.53
C SER A 20 7.24 -31.07 -1.23
N VAL A 21 8.29 -30.33 -0.94
CA VAL A 21 9.62 -30.83 -0.56
C VAL A 21 9.77 -30.83 0.96
N MET A 22 9.13 -29.88 1.64
CA MET A 22 9.19 -29.69 3.08
C MET A 22 7.77 -29.49 3.64
N ALA A 23 7.59 -29.88 4.90
CA ALA A 23 6.40 -29.50 5.67
C ALA A 23 6.80 -29.03 7.07
N VAL A 24 6.00 -28.18 7.66
CA VAL A 24 6.17 -27.70 9.05
C VAL A 24 5.21 -28.48 9.94
N CYS A 25 5.73 -29.12 10.97
CA CYS A 25 4.92 -29.84 11.95
C CYS A 25 4.04 -28.87 12.74
N GLU A 26 2.74 -29.08 12.71
CA GLU A 26 1.75 -28.22 13.39
C GLU A 26 1.89 -28.20 14.93
N TYR A 27 2.50 -29.25 15.51
CA TYR A 27 2.65 -29.40 16.96
C TYR A 27 3.92 -28.75 17.52
N CYS A 28 5.07 -28.90 16.80
CA CYS A 28 6.35 -28.47 17.35
C CYS A 28 7.13 -27.52 16.44
N ASN A 29 6.55 -27.11 15.32
CA ASN A 29 7.15 -26.23 14.31
C ASN A 29 8.48 -26.74 13.73
N THR A 30 8.75 -28.05 13.82
CA THR A 30 9.90 -28.66 13.17
C THR A 30 9.71 -28.73 11.67
N ARG A 31 10.71 -28.29 10.91
CA ARG A 31 10.74 -28.45 9.45
C ARG A 31 11.11 -29.89 9.10
N VAL A 32 10.20 -30.59 8.46
CA VAL A 32 10.33 -31.99 8.05
C VAL A 32 10.59 -32.02 6.55
N LEU A 33 11.81 -32.40 6.17
CA LEU A 33 12.21 -32.54 4.77
C LEU A 33 11.84 -33.95 4.28
N LYS A 34 11.25 -34.03 3.09
CA LYS A 34 10.96 -35.26 2.38
C LYS A 34 12.12 -35.64 1.49
N GLU A 35 12.90 -36.65 1.86
CA GLU A 35 13.97 -37.25 1.03
C GLU A 35 13.62 -38.71 0.74
N ALA A 36 13.80 -39.16 -0.51
CA ALA A 36 13.71 -40.55 -1.04
C ALA A 36 13.33 -41.67 -0.04
N GLY A 37 12.13 -41.62 0.56
CA GLY A 37 11.61 -42.63 1.49
C GLY A 37 11.96 -42.41 2.98
N ALA A 38 12.67 -41.34 3.31
CA ALA A 38 12.96 -40.96 4.68
C ALA A 38 12.55 -39.47 4.93
N VAL A 39 12.40 -39.12 6.20
CA VAL A 39 12.18 -37.72 6.62
C VAL A 39 13.35 -37.27 7.48
N LYS A 40 13.75 -36.02 7.27
CA LYS A 40 14.84 -35.41 7.99
C LYS A 40 14.37 -34.17 8.77
N ASP A 41 14.82 -34.03 9.99
CA ASP A 41 14.64 -32.85 10.81
C ASP A 41 15.61 -31.74 10.34
N LEU A 42 15.04 -30.58 9.94
CA LEU A 42 15.81 -29.38 9.56
C LEU A 42 15.80 -28.32 10.66
N GLY A 43 15.38 -28.68 11.87
CA GLY A 43 15.19 -27.73 12.98
C GLY A 43 13.85 -27.01 12.95
N LYS A 44 13.61 -26.21 13.97
CA LYS A 44 12.35 -25.45 14.09
C LYS A 44 12.38 -24.20 13.21
N ILE A 45 11.20 -23.81 12.74
CA ILE A 45 10.94 -22.51 12.13
C ILE A 45 10.09 -21.68 13.09
N SER A 46 10.22 -20.36 13.01
CA SER A 46 9.36 -19.46 13.78
C SER A 46 7.89 -19.66 13.39
N SER A 47 6.99 -19.57 14.36
CA SER A 47 5.55 -19.58 14.10
C SER A 47 5.19 -18.34 13.31
N VAL A 48 4.29 -18.48 12.33
CA VAL A 48 3.73 -17.32 11.63
C VAL A 48 3.00 -16.40 12.60
N LEU A 49 3.06 -15.09 12.33
CA LEU A 49 2.20 -14.13 13.00
C LEU A 49 0.75 -14.44 12.65
N GLU A 50 -0.09 -14.59 13.67
CA GLU A 50 -1.53 -14.62 13.48
C GLU A 50 -1.97 -13.22 13.03
N ASP A 51 -2.34 -13.11 11.78
CA ASP A 51 -2.79 -11.89 11.15
C ASP A 51 -4.28 -11.89 10.83
N TYR A 52 -4.74 -10.84 10.17
CA TYR A 52 -6.14 -10.69 9.75
C TYR A 52 -6.44 -11.32 8.40
N SER A 53 -5.51 -12.05 7.79
CA SER A 53 -5.81 -12.78 6.57
C SER A 53 -6.97 -13.74 6.79
N PRO A 54 -8.00 -13.71 5.97
CA PRO A 54 -9.07 -14.71 6.01
C PRO A 54 -8.62 -16.06 5.46
N ILE A 55 -7.48 -16.12 4.77
CA ILE A 55 -6.94 -17.36 4.21
C ILE A 55 -6.24 -18.17 5.29
N GLN A 56 -6.32 -19.48 5.18
CA GLN A 56 -5.64 -20.46 6.03
C GLN A 56 -5.22 -21.68 5.24
N VAL A 57 -4.33 -22.50 5.81
CA VAL A 57 -4.03 -23.82 5.24
C VAL A 57 -5.33 -24.65 5.21
N GLY A 58 -5.67 -25.17 4.03
CA GLY A 58 -6.95 -25.85 3.80
C GLY A 58 -8.00 -24.98 3.09
N THR A 59 -7.80 -23.67 2.99
CA THR A 59 -8.66 -22.82 2.13
C THR A 59 -8.62 -23.38 0.70
N SER A 60 -9.78 -23.42 0.06
CA SER A 60 -9.93 -23.88 -1.33
C SER A 60 -10.62 -22.82 -2.19
N GLY A 61 -10.49 -22.93 -3.49
CA GLY A 61 -11.14 -22.01 -4.43
C GLY A 61 -11.00 -22.48 -5.88
N VAL A 62 -11.44 -21.63 -6.80
CA VAL A 62 -11.42 -21.87 -8.25
C VAL A 62 -10.72 -20.72 -8.96
N LEU A 63 -9.76 -21.02 -9.81
CA LEU A 63 -9.11 -20.06 -10.69
C LEU A 63 -9.06 -20.58 -12.13
N GLY A 64 -9.65 -19.82 -13.06
CA GLY A 64 -9.66 -20.20 -14.48
C GLY A 64 -10.29 -21.58 -14.73
N GLY A 65 -11.29 -21.97 -13.94
CA GLY A 65 -11.97 -23.27 -14.04
C GLY A 65 -11.21 -24.44 -13.38
N ARG A 66 -10.07 -24.20 -12.72
CA ARG A 66 -9.30 -25.20 -11.97
C ARG A 66 -9.50 -25.00 -10.47
N ASN A 67 -9.77 -26.08 -9.76
CA ASN A 67 -9.84 -26.01 -8.30
C ASN A 67 -8.42 -26.00 -7.73
N PHE A 68 -8.25 -25.27 -6.61
CA PHE A 68 -7.00 -25.25 -5.86
C PHE A 68 -7.25 -25.42 -4.36
N ASN A 69 -6.21 -25.85 -3.66
CA ASN A 69 -6.15 -25.88 -2.20
C ASN A 69 -4.88 -25.18 -1.71
N VAL A 70 -5.01 -24.40 -0.66
CA VAL A 70 -3.89 -23.85 0.09
C VAL A 70 -3.29 -24.94 0.97
N VAL A 71 -2.02 -25.29 0.74
CA VAL A 71 -1.33 -26.37 1.47
C VAL A 71 -0.21 -25.85 2.36
N GLY A 72 0.28 -24.64 2.14
CA GLY A 72 1.35 -24.05 2.93
C GLY A 72 1.33 -22.54 2.92
N ARG A 73 2.15 -21.94 3.78
CA ARG A 73 2.31 -20.49 3.96
C ARG A 73 3.74 -20.16 4.33
N ILE A 74 4.28 -19.11 3.73
CA ILE A 74 5.42 -18.37 4.28
C ILE A 74 4.98 -16.95 4.58
N GLN A 75 5.57 -16.37 5.61
CA GLN A 75 5.35 -14.99 5.99
C GLN A 75 6.65 -14.21 5.82
N LEU A 76 6.58 -13.14 5.07
CA LEU A 76 7.72 -12.35 4.65
C LEU A 76 7.63 -10.95 5.26
N ARG A 77 8.74 -10.46 5.80
CA ARG A 77 8.87 -9.12 6.38
C ARG A 77 9.87 -8.31 5.57
N TYR A 78 9.51 -7.08 5.30
CA TYR A 78 10.36 -6.05 4.74
C TYR A 78 10.30 -4.78 5.62
N ASP A 79 11.01 -3.71 5.25
CA ASP A 79 11.13 -2.51 6.08
C ASP A 79 9.79 -1.81 6.36
N ALA A 80 8.82 -1.92 5.45
CA ALA A 80 7.54 -1.24 5.58
C ALA A 80 6.38 -2.13 6.03
N GLY A 81 6.54 -3.47 6.14
CA GLY A 81 5.44 -4.31 6.55
C GLY A 81 5.69 -5.82 6.46
N VAL A 82 4.60 -6.56 6.43
CA VAL A 82 4.57 -8.02 6.35
C VAL A 82 3.52 -8.44 5.34
N TRP A 83 3.82 -9.48 4.54
CA TRP A 83 2.83 -10.12 3.68
C TRP A 83 2.94 -11.64 3.74
N ASN A 84 1.93 -12.31 3.18
CA ASN A 84 1.87 -13.78 3.12
C ASN A 84 2.00 -14.25 1.68
N GLU A 85 2.72 -15.36 1.53
CA GLU A 85 2.72 -16.17 0.33
C GLU A 85 2.14 -17.54 0.67
N TRP A 86 0.98 -17.84 0.10
CA TRP A 86 0.29 -19.11 0.30
C TRP A 86 0.61 -20.05 -0.85
N PHE A 87 1.22 -21.20 -0.52
CA PHE A 87 1.48 -22.23 -1.50
C PHE A 87 0.19 -22.97 -1.83
N ILE A 88 -0.20 -22.95 -3.09
CA ILE A 88 -1.42 -23.57 -3.59
C ILE A 88 -1.12 -24.72 -4.54
N VAL A 89 -1.99 -25.72 -4.54
CA VAL A 89 -1.92 -26.87 -5.42
C VAL A 89 -3.26 -27.02 -6.12
N PHE A 90 -3.21 -27.11 -7.46
CA PHE A 90 -4.38 -27.31 -8.31
C PHE A 90 -4.75 -28.80 -8.42
N ASP A 91 -5.97 -29.09 -8.86
CA ASP A 91 -6.49 -30.43 -9.09
C ASP A 91 -5.74 -31.18 -10.21
N ASP A 92 -5.11 -30.48 -11.13
CA ASP A 92 -4.22 -31.03 -12.17
C ASP A 92 -2.78 -31.31 -11.67
N ALA A 93 -2.54 -31.26 -10.36
CA ALA A 93 -1.25 -31.40 -9.69
C ALA A 93 -0.21 -30.31 -10.00
N THR A 94 -0.56 -29.28 -10.73
CA THR A 94 0.28 -28.09 -10.84
C THR A 94 0.21 -27.25 -9.56
N SER A 95 1.17 -26.37 -9.35
CA SER A 95 1.24 -25.55 -8.15
C SER A 95 1.46 -24.08 -8.49
N GLY A 96 1.22 -23.23 -7.52
CA GLY A 96 1.41 -21.77 -7.63
C GLY A 96 1.45 -21.11 -6.27
N TRP A 97 1.43 -19.80 -6.31
CA TRP A 97 1.42 -18.95 -5.14
C TRP A 97 0.20 -18.03 -5.14
N LEU A 98 -0.43 -17.91 -4.00
CA LEU A 98 -1.45 -16.91 -3.72
C LEU A 98 -0.81 -15.87 -2.79
N GLY A 99 -0.39 -14.74 -3.35
CA GLY A 99 0.11 -13.59 -2.61
C GLY A 99 -1.05 -12.88 -1.90
N ASP A 100 -0.84 -12.49 -0.65
CA ASP A 100 -1.78 -11.76 0.19
C ASP A 100 -1.05 -10.60 0.88
N ALA A 101 -1.22 -9.42 0.33
CA ALA A 101 -0.69 -8.17 0.84
C ALA A 101 -1.83 -7.25 1.25
N SER A 102 -2.18 -7.25 2.54
CA SER A 102 -3.19 -6.34 3.13
C SER A 102 -4.56 -6.41 2.44
N GLY A 103 -4.98 -7.61 2.02
CA GLY A 103 -6.26 -7.84 1.36
C GLY A 103 -6.23 -7.66 -0.16
N GLN A 104 -5.07 -7.41 -0.74
CA GLN A 104 -4.84 -7.55 -2.18
C GLN A 104 -4.30 -8.94 -2.48
N TYR A 105 -4.92 -9.62 -3.42
CA TYR A 105 -4.60 -11.00 -3.74
C TYR A 105 -4.10 -11.13 -5.17
N THR A 106 -3.07 -11.96 -5.34
CA THR A 106 -2.52 -12.33 -6.65
C THR A 106 -2.35 -13.83 -6.71
N VAL A 107 -2.70 -14.46 -7.82
CA VAL A 107 -2.38 -15.88 -8.01
C VAL A 107 -1.43 -16.01 -9.18
N THR A 108 -0.28 -16.62 -8.93
CA THR A 108 0.79 -16.80 -9.90
C THR A 108 1.22 -18.27 -9.99
N THR A 109 1.68 -18.67 -11.18
CA THR A 109 2.26 -20.01 -11.44
C THR A 109 3.60 -19.84 -12.15
N LEU A 110 4.49 -20.81 -11.91
CA LEU A 110 5.83 -20.83 -12.53
C LEU A 110 5.72 -20.91 -14.05
N ARG A 111 6.45 -20.06 -14.74
CA ARG A 111 6.54 -20.05 -16.20
C ARG A 111 7.99 -19.95 -16.63
N LYS A 112 8.36 -20.73 -17.64
CA LYS A 112 9.68 -20.60 -18.26
C LYS A 112 9.77 -19.26 -19.00
N PRO A 113 10.83 -18.45 -18.77
CA PRO A 113 11.05 -17.22 -19.53
C PRO A 113 11.22 -17.49 -21.01
N ASP A 114 10.67 -16.62 -21.86
CA ASP A 114 10.79 -16.65 -23.30
C ASP A 114 11.89 -15.71 -23.84
N ALA A 115 12.48 -14.90 -22.97
CA ALA A 115 13.58 -13.98 -23.27
C ALA A 115 14.49 -13.83 -22.04
N GLN A 116 15.62 -13.15 -22.21
CA GLN A 116 16.50 -12.78 -21.10
C GLN A 116 15.77 -11.80 -20.16
N LEU A 117 15.78 -12.10 -18.89
CA LEU A 117 15.20 -11.27 -17.83
C LEU A 117 16.17 -10.16 -17.41
N PRO A 118 15.69 -8.99 -16.95
CA PRO A 118 16.55 -7.93 -16.42
C PRO A 118 17.29 -8.41 -15.17
N ALA A 119 18.42 -7.79 -14.85
CA ALA A 119 19.07 -7.97 -13.55
C ALA A 119 18.27 -7.22 -12.48
N PHE A 120 18.27 -7.73 -11.24
CA PHE A 120 17.49 -7.15 -10.16
C PHE A 120 17.82 -5.67 -9.90
N GLU A 121 19.10 -5.36 -9.96
CA GLU A 121 19.66 -4.02 -9.72
C GLU A 121 19.25 -3.00 -10.78
N ASP A 122 18.84 -3.47 -11.98
CA ASP A 122 18.41 -2.62 -13.09
C ASP A 122 16.90 -2.33 -13.06
N ILE A 123 16.15 -3.01 -12.16
CA ILE A 123 14.71 -2.85 -12.08
C ILE A 123 14.38 -1.64 -11.19
N GLN A 124 13.56 -0.73 -11.72
CA GLN A 124 13.11 0.45 -11.02
C GLN A 124 11.58 0.51 -11.02
N PRO A 125 10.92 0.75 -9.88
CA PRO A 125 9.48 0.95 -9.83
C PRO A 125 9.02 2.06 -10.78
N GLY A 126 7.83 1.87 -11.37
CA GLY A 126 7.26 2.84 -12.31
C GLY A 126 7.90 2.86 -13.69
N LYS A 127 8.86 1.97 -13.98
CA LYS A 127 9.44 1.84 -15.32
C LYS A 127 8.78 0.68 -16.09
N PRO A 128 8.61 0.84 -17.43
CA PRO A 128 8.07 -0.20 -18.27
C PRO A 128 9.14 -1.22 -18.65
N TYR A 129 8.80 -2.51 -18.61
CA TYR A 129 9.62 -3.64 -19.03
C TYR A 129 8.88 -4.50 -20.04
N GLN A 130 9.62 -5.03 -21.04
CA GLN A 130 9.06 -5.96 -22.01
C GLN A 130 9.18 -7.38 -21.47
N LEU A 131 8.08 -7.96 -21.02
CA LEU A 131 8.00 -9.30 -20.44
C LEU A 131 6.86 -10.07 -21.12
N VAL A 132 7.09 -11.35 -21.41
CA VAL A 132 6.04 -12.25 -21.95
C VAL A 132 5.33 -11.64 -23.19
N GLY A 133 6.11 -11.05 -24.10
CA GLY A 133 5.58 -10.45 -25.33
C GLY A 133 4.74 -9.17 -25.15
N ALA A 134 4.70 -8.62 -23.93
CA ALA A 134 3.92 -7.41 -23.62
C ALA A 134 4.69 -6.45 -22.70
N ARG A 135 4.24 -5.21 -22.65
CA ARG A 135 4.80 -4.19 -21.75
C ARG A 135 4.11 -4.25 -20.40
N TYR A 136 4.89 -4.43 -19.34
CA TYR A 136 4.48 -4.40 -17.96
C TYR A 136 5.15 -3.24 -17.24
N MET A 137 4.47 -2.65 -16.26
CA MET A 137 5.02 -1.64 -15.39
C MET A 137 5.58 -2.32 -14.14
N SER A 138 6.83 -2.00 -13.75
CA SER A 138 7.38 -2.46 -12.48
C SER A 138 6.59 -1.83 -11.32
N ALA A 139 6.06 -2.68 -10.46
CA ALA A 139 5.20 -2.30 -9.34
C ALA A 139 5.97 -2.24 -8.05
N ASP A 140 6.84 -3.22 -7.81
CA ASP A 140 7.50 -3.41 -6.55
C ASP A 140 8.88 -4.06 -6.76
N VAL A 141 9.87 -3.58 -6.04
CA VAL A 141 11.24 -4.13 -6.05
C VAL A 141 11.74 -4.16 -4.62
N ARG A 142 11.85 -5.35 -4.04
CA ARG A 142 12.22 -5.46 -2.64
C ARG A 142 12.97 -6.72 -2.27
N THR A 143 13.65 -6.62 -1.13
CA THR A 143 14.20 -7.76 -0.40
C THR A 143 13.44 -7.89 0.91
N ALA A 144 13.05 -9.11 1.25
CA ALA A 144 12.31 -9.41 2.47
C ALA A 144 12.88 -10.63 3.17
N GLN A 145 12.69 -10.72 4.46
CA GLN A 145 13.12 -11.84 5.28
C GLN A 145 11.95 -12.76 5.60
N CYS A 146 12.14 -14.07 5.45
CA CYS A 146 11.18 -15.04 5.95
C CYS A 146 11.19 -15.05 7.48
N ILE A 147 10.04 -14.75 8.08
CA ILE A 147 9.87 -14.70 9.54
C ILE A 147 9.07 -15.87 10.09
N GLY A 148 8.49 -16.71 9.25
CA GLY A 148 7.72 -17.88 9.66
C GLY A 148 7.22 -18.72 8.50
N GLY A 149 6.82 -19.95 8.79
CA GLY A 149 6.24 -20.86 7.82
C GLY A 149 5.25 -21.83 8.45
N GLN A 150 4.31 -22.32 7.65
CA GLN A 150 3.26 -23.26 8.07
C GLN A 150 2.89 -24.19 6.91
N GLY A 151 2.49 -25.43 7.24
CA GLY A 151 2.04 -26.39 6.25
C GLY A 151 3.16 -26.90 5.32
N GLU A 152 2.80 -27.19 4.09
CA GLU A 152 3.68 -27.79 3.07
C GLU A 152 4.31 -26.71 2.18
N LEU A 153 5.59 -26.86 1.87
CA LEU A 153 6.34 -25.90 1.05
C LEU A 153 7.12 -26.60 -0.07
N PRO A 154 7.28 -25.96 -1.26
CA PRO A 154 7.93 -26.56 -2.41
C PRO A 154 9.47 -26.49 -2.37
N PHE A 155 10.03 -25.77 -1.40
CA PHE A 155 11.47 -25.56 -1.21
C PHE A 155 11.84 -25.53 0.28
N LYS A 156 13.14 -25.59 0.55
CA LYS A 156 13.67 -25.51 1.91
C LYS A 156 13.73 -24.05 2.34
N VAL A 157 12.90 -23.69 3.29
CA VAL A 157 12.88 -22.36 3.91
C VAL A 157 13.39 -22.49 5.35
N GLY A 158 14.11 -21.49 5.81
CA GLY A 158 14.64 -21.46 7.17
C GLY A 158 14.81 -20.05 7.70
N ASP A 159 15.20 -19.95 8.98
CA ASP A 159 15.51 -18.66 9.61
C ASP A 159 16.63 -17.97 8.84
N GLY A 160 16.40 -16.69 8.48
CA GLY A 160 17.34 -15.91 7.71
C GLY A 160 17.23 -16.05 6.18
N TRP A 161 16.35 -16.90 5.66
CA TRP A 161 16.07 -16.92 4.23
C TRP A 161 15.49 -15.59 3.76
N GLN A 162 16.06 -15.06 2.68
CA GLN A 162 15.65 -13.78 2.11
C GLN A 162 14.99 -14.01 0.74
N ALA A 163 13.80 -13.45 0.58
CA ALA A 163 13.17 -13.28 -0.71
C ALA A 163 13.70 -12.01 -1.36
N LYS A 164 14.11 -12.10 -2.63
CA LYS A 164 14.55 -10.97 -3.45
C LYS A 164 13.68 -10.96 -4.70
N VAL A 165 12.67 -10.09 -4.74
CA VAL A 165 11.60 -10.16 -5.74
C VAL A 165 11.34 -8.83 -6.42
N ALA A 166 10.88 -8.89 -7.67
CA ALA A 166 10.39 -7.76 -8.42
C ALA A 166 9.05 -8.10 -9.07
N ASP A 167 8.05 -7.26 -8.82
CA ASP A 167 6.68 -7.43 -9.30
C ASP A 167 6.36 -6.46 -10.43
N PHE A 168 5.60 -6.94 -11.40
CA PHE A 168 5.20 -6.19 -12.58
C PHE A 168 3.71 -6.36 -12.85
N ARG A 169 3.07 -5.26 -13.24
CA ARG A 169 1.62 -5.25 -13.50
C ARG A 169 1.25 -4.67 -14.86
N ARG A 170 0.18 -5.21 -15.42
CA ARG A 170 -0.50 -4.72 -16.61
C ARG A 170 -1.99 -5.04 -16.53
N GLY A 171 -2.83 -4.07 -16.26
CA GLY A 171 -4.24 -4.33 -15.98
C GLY A 171 -4.40 -5.27 -14.78
N SER A 172 -5.02 -6.43 -14.99
CA SER A 172 -5.11 -7.51 -14.00
C SER A 172 -3.95 -8.51 -14.06
N HIS A 173 -3.11 -8.45 -15.10
CA HIS A 173 -1.97 -9.37 -15.26
C HIS A 173 -0.84 -9.02 -14.30
N PHE A 174 -0.25 -10.05 -13.73
CA PHE A 174 0.80 -9.97 -12.71
C PHE A 174 1.99 -10.86 -13.07
N ILE A 175 3.19 -10.37 -12.87
CA ILE A 175 4.43 -11.13 -13.03
C ILE A 175 5.30 -10.87 -11.80
N THR A 176 5.83 -11.93 -11.20
CA THR A 176 6.89 -11.86 -10.20
C THR A 176 8.17 -12.46 -10.78
N LEU A 177 9.25 -11.73 -10.71
CA LEU A 177 10.61 -12.24 -10.93
C LEU A 177 11.25 -12.48 -9.56
N ASP A 178 11.63 -13.72 -9.32
CA ASP A 178 12.24 -14.16 -8.05
C ASP A 178 13.73 -14.41 -8.23
N TYR A 179 14.54 -13.63 -7.53
CA TYR A 179 16.00 -13.65 -7.51
C TYR A 179 16.55 -14.21 -6.19
N SER A 180 15.72 -14.91 -5.40
CA SER A 180 16.07 -15.35 -4.04
C SER A 180 17.16 -16.42 -4.01
N ASP A 181 17.25 -17.24 -5.04
CA ASP A 181 18.21 -18.33 -5.16
C ASP A 181 19.39 -17.93 -6.08
N GLU A 182 20.53 -18.65 -5.91
CA GLU A 182 21.64 -18.55 -6.86
C GLU A 182 21.24 -19.10 -8.24
N GLY A 183 21.45 -18.32 -9.29
CA GLY A 183 21.16 -18.72 -10.66
C GLY A 183 20.27 -17.75 -11.43
N PRO A 184 19.71 -18.15 -12.57
CA PRO A 184 18.78 -17.32 -13.31
C PRO A 184 17.47 -17.14 -12.52
N PRO A 185 16.87 -15.94 -12.54
CA PRO A 185 15.65 -15.69 -11.78
C PRO A 185 14.50 -16.58 -12.27
N LEU A 186 13.65 -16.97 -11.33
CA LEU A 186 12.40 -17.65 -11.62
C LEU A 186 11.34 -16.62 -12.02
N MET A 187 10.52 -16.94 -13.01
CA MET A 187 9.42 -16.10 -13.43
C MET A 187 8.08 -16.76 -13.11
N TYR A 188 7.27 -16.06 -12.34
CA TYR A 188 5.89 -16.44 -12.05
C TYR A 188 4.95 -15.50 -12.79
N THR A 189 3.91 -16.04 -13.42
CA THR A 189 2.91 -15.25 -14.15
C THR A 189 1.52 -15.57 -13.64
N GLY A 190 0.66 -14.56 -13.60
CA GLY A 190 -0.69 -14.74 -13.08
C GLY A 190 -1.55 -13.49 -13.17
N VAL A 191 -2.46 -13.37 -12.23
CA VAL A 191 -3.46 -12.31 -12.21
C VAL A 191 -3.77 -11.84 -10.79
N SER A 192 -4.15 -10.57 -10.66
CA SER A 192 -4.81 -10.05 -9.47
C SER A 192 -6.23 -10.58 -9.39
N VAL A 193 -6.65 -10.97 -8.19
CA VAL A 193 -7.94 -11.65 -7.95
C VAL A 193 -8.58 -11.12 -6.67
N THR A 194 -9.87 -11.42 -6.50
CA THR A 194 -10.58 -11.22 -5.23
C THR A 194 -11.02 -12.58 -4.67
N LEU A 195 -11.24 -12.64 -3.36
CA LEU A 195 -11.73 -13.88 -2.71
C LEU A 195 -13.06 -14.34 -3.30
N GLU A 196 -13.92 -13.39 -3.68
CA GLU A 196 -15.19 -13.66 -4.33
C GLU A 196 -14.99 -14.24 -5.74
N ALA A 197 -14.12 -13.64 -6.55
CA ALA A 197 -13.81 -14.13 -7.90
C ALA A 197 -13.20 -15.54 -7.88
N MET A 198 -12.43 -15.87 -6.85
CA MET A 198 -11.90 -17.22 -6.62
C MET A 198 -12.93 -18.17 -5.99
N GLN A 199 -14.14 -17.72 -5.66
CA GLN A 199 -15.13 -18.53 -4.92
C GLN A 199 -14.50 -19.20 -3.68
N ALA A 200 -13.66 -18.44 -2.96
CA ALA A 200 -12.85 -18.97 -1.86
C ALA A 200 -13.72 -19.54 -0.74
N GLN A 201 -13.39 -20.76 -0.30
CA GLN A 201 -14.11 -21.52 0.72
C GLN A 201 -13.16 -21.90 1.86
N LEU A 202 -13.73 -22.32 2.98
CA LEU A 202 -13.00 -22.67 4.19
C LEU A 202 -12.08 -21.54 4.67
N LEU A 203 -12.57 -20.30 4.52
CA LEU A 203 -11.92 -19.13 5.08
C LEU A 203 -12.04 -19.14 6.60
N ARG A 204 -11.12 -18.47 7.28
CA ARG A 204 -11.19 -18.24 8.72
C ARG A 204 -12.45 -17.44 9.06
N ASP A 205 -13.09 -17.80 10.16
CA ASP A 205 -14.24 -17.06 10.66
C ASP A 205 -13.83 -15.66 11.14
N ALA A 206 -14.66 -14.65 10.86
CA ALA A 206 -14.36 -13.26 11.20
C ALA A 206 -14.21 -13.03 12.72
N ASP A 207 -14.98 -13.75 13.53
CA ASP A 207 -14.87 -13.65 15.00
C ASP A 207 -13.65 -14.40 15.53
N GLU A 208 -13.25 -15.47 14.85
CA GLU A 208 -12.00 -16.16 15.12
C GLU A 208 -10.80 -15.25 14.78
N ILE A 209 -10.81 -14.62 13.61
CA ILE A 209 -9.78 -13.65 13.23
C ILE A 209 -9.64 -12.57 14.30
N LYS A 210 -10.74 -11.95 14.74
CA LYS A 210 -10.72 -10.92 15.80
C LYS A 210 -10.14 -11.43 17.12
N ARG A 211 -10.36 -12.71 17.44
CA ARG A 211 -9.86 -13.30 18.69
C ARG A 211 -8.39 -13.72 18.61
N THR A 212 -7.91 -14.10 17.44
CA THR A 212 -6.59 -14.71 17.25
C THR A 212 -5.58 -13.77 16.61
N ALA A 213 -6.02 -12.87 15.75
CA ALA A 213 -5.15 -11.91 15.08
C ALA A 213 -4.36 -11.07 16.11
N GLY A 214 -3.05 -11.05 15.95
CA GLY A 214 -2.14 -10.35 16.86
C GLY A 214 -1.82 -11.07 18.16
N ARG A 215 -2.26 -12.32 18.33
CA ARG A 215 -1.78 -13.16 19.43
C ARG A 215 -0.36 -13.69 19.16
N TYR A 216 0.61 -12.81 19.17
CA TYR A 216 1.90 -13.21 19.74
C TYR A 216 1.66 -13.42 21.22
N ARG A 217 1.95 -14.58 21.74
CA ARG A 217 1.75 -15.00 23.14
C ARG A 217 1.99 -13.87 24.16
N GLY A 218 1.04 -12.95 24.27
CA GLY A 218 1.10 -11.78 25.15
C GLY A 218 0.09 -10.74 24.66
N LYS A 219 -1.01 -10.59 25.37
CA LYS A 219 -2.05 -9.57 25.13
C LYS A 219 -1.43 -8.21 24.90
N LEU A 220 -1.69 -7.62 23.73
CA LEU A 220 -1.47 -6.21 23.49
C LEU A 220 -2.73 -5.63 22.83
N ASP A 221 -3.76 -5.38 23.63
CA ASP A 221 -4.94 -4.64 23.19
C ASP A 221 -4.71 -3.13 23.25
N ALA A 222 -3.73 -2.68 24.03
CA ALA A 222 -3.24 -1.32 24.09
C ALA A 222 -1.75 -1.37 24.45
N LEU A 223 -0.93 -0.59 23.73
CA LEU A 223 0.48 -0.40 24.00
C LEU A 223 0.70 0.97 24.62
N ASP A 224 1.39 1.02 25.75
CA ASP A 224 1.92 2.27 26.26
C ASP A 224 3.16 2.66 25.46
N CYS A 225 3.17 3.85 24.90
CA CYS A 225 4.30 4.34 24.11
C CYS A 225 5.61 4.24 24.92
N PRO A 226 6.61 3.50 24.47
CA PRO A 226 7.86 3.29 25.23
C PRO A 226 8.66 4.57 25.43
N ASN A 227 8.37 5.63 24.67
CA ASN A 227 9.01 6.93 24.82
C ASN A 227 8.29 7.88 25.80
N CYS A 228 6.96 7.96 25.77
CA CYS A 228 6.21 8.97 26.54
C CYS A 228 5.11 8.40 27.45
N GLY A 229 4.85 7.09 27.44
CA GLY A 229 3.84 6.43 28.24
C GLY A 229 2.39 6.65 27.79
N SER A 230 2.14 7.38 26.70
CA SER A 230 0.79 7.56 26.18
C SER A 230 0.24 6.27 25.59
N GLN A 231 -1.02 5.96 25.86
CA GLN A 231 -1.66 4.76 25.35
C GLN A 231 -1.91 4.84 23.85
N ILE A 232 -1.49 3.84 23.09
CA ILE A 232 -1.71 3.68 21.65
C ILE A 232 -2.67 2.52 21.46
N LYS A 233 -3.82 2.80 20.84
CA LYS A 233 -4.77 1.75 20.42
C LYS A 233 -4.40 1.28 19.03
N TYR A 234 -4.27 -0.02 18.85
CA TYR A 234 -3.94 -0.61 17.56
C TYR A 234 -4.61 -1.97 17.37
N LEU A 235 -4.61 -2.47 16.15
CA LEU A 235 -5.14 -3.79 15.82
C LEU A 235 -3.96 -4.76 15.64
N PRO A 236 -3.69 -5.60 16.65
CA PRO A 236 -2.57 -6.55 16.60
C PRO A 236 -2.67 -7.46 15.37
N GLY A 237 -1.53 -7.70 14.70
CA GLY A 237 -1.44 -8.55 13.51
C GLY A 237 -1.95 -7.92 12.19
N LEU A 238 -2.60 -6.75 12.26
CA LEU A 238 -3.03 -6.00 11.09
C LEU A 238 -2.10 -4.82 10.79
N THR A 239 -1.55 -4.23 11.86
CA THR A 239 -0.73 -3.03 11.76
C THR A 239 0.74 -3.39 11.87
N ALA A 240 1.52 -2.99 10.87
CA ALA A 240 2.97 -3.14 10.88
C ALA A 240 3.66 -2.00 11.62
N ASN A 241 3.08 -0.80 11.57
CA ASN A 241 3.68 0.41 12.14
C ASN A 241 2.67 1.18 12.99
N LEU A 242 3.13 1.70 14.13
CA LEU A 242 2.39 2.60 15.00
C LEU A 242 3.13 3.92 15.12
N VAL A 243 2.39 5.02 15.06
CA VAL A 243 2.93 6.35 15.35
C VAL A 243 2.19 6.92 16.54
N CYS A 244 2.93 7.26 17.60
CA CYS A 244 2.35 7.79 18.82
C CYS A 244 1.76 9.19 18.57
N GLN A 245 0.47 9.36 18.84
CA GLN A 245 -0.22 10.63 18.66
C GLN A 245 0.35 11.76 19.54
N SER A 246 0.92 11.42 20.69
CA SER A 246 1.41 12.40 21.67
C SER A 246 2.84 12.85 21.44
N CYS A 247 3.72 11.97 20.92
CA CYS A 247 5.15 12.27 20.77
C CYS A 247 5.75 11.86 19.42
N GLN A 248 4.93 11.43 18.47
CA GLN A 248 5.36 11.04 17.12
C GLN A 248 6.46 9.95 17.09
N THR A 249 6.59 9.16 18.15
CA THR A 249 7.49 8.01 18.17
C THR A 249 6.94 6.93 17.26
N GLU A 250 7.78 6.42 16.36
CA GLU A 250 7.47 5.30 15.48
C GLU A 250 7.82 3.99 16.18
N ILE A 251 6.91 3.02 16.10
CA ILE A 251 7.02 1.74 16.80
C ILE A 251 6.70 0.62 15.83
N ASP A 252 7.58 -0.37 15.72
CA ASP A 252 7.33 -1.60 14.97
C ASP A 252 6.33 -2.49 15.73
N ALA A 253 5.09 -2.50 15.27
CA ALA A 253 4.03 -3.35 15.83
C ALA A 253 4.13 -4.80 15.37
N ALA A 254 4.88 -5.09 14.32
CA ALA A 254 5.10 -6.44 13.80
C ALA A 254 6.21 -7.18 14.57
N SER A 255 6.98 -6.48 15.43
CA SER A 255 7.98 -7.11 16.30
C SER A 255 7.32 -7.62 17.59
N PRO A 256 7.77 -8.75 18.16
CA PRO A 256 7.23 -9.30 19.41
C PRO A 256 7.37 -8.36 20.62
N LYS A 257 8.27 -7.39 20.55
CA LYS A 257 8.61 -6.46 21.63
C LYS A 257 8.12 -5.03 21.37
N ALA A 258 7.43 -4.78 20.25
CA ALA A 258 7.03 -3.44 19.84
C ALA A 258 8.21 -2.45 19.87
N GLU A 259 9.24 -2.73 19.07
CA GLU A 259 10.50 -1.99 19.07
C GLU A 259 10.29 -0.55 18.57
N VAL A 260 10.97 0.39 19.22
CA VAL A 260 11.00 1.78 18.78
C VAL A 260 11.87 1.89 17.53
N ILE A 261 11.28 2.30 16.41
CA ILE A 261 11.96 2.54 15.14
C ILE A 261 12.61 3.92 15.17
N ALA A 262 11.84 4.94 15.56
CA ALA A 262 12.32 6.31 15.66
C ALA A 262 11.66 7.04 16.82
N VAL A 263 12.44 7.86 17.54
CA VAL A 263 11.94 8.67 18.66
C VAL A 263 11.50 10.03 18.12
N GLY A 264 10.20 10.30 18.23
CA GLY A 264 9.62 11.59 17.85
C GLY A 264 9.75 12.65 18.94
N ARG A 265 9.38 13.85 18.59
CA ARG A 265 9.27 14.99 19.52
C ARG A 265 7.82 15.24 19.89
N ARG A 266 7.57 15.62 21.14
CA ARG A 266 6.22 15.98 21.62
C ARG A 266 5.68 17.14 20.80
N GLN A 267 4.52 16.94 20.16
CA GLN A 267 3.82 17.97 19.37
C GLN A 267 2.58 18.47 20.12
N GLU A 268 2.07 19.64 19.70
CA GLU A 268 0.78 20.14 20.18
C GLU A 268 -0.35 19.21 19.73
N LYS A 269 -1.47 19.26 20.48
CA LYS A 269 -2.63 18.39 20.25
C LYS A 269 -3.29 18.75 18.92
N GLU A 270 -3.16 17.88 17.95
CA GLU A 270 -3.78 18.05 16.63
C GLU A 270 -5.28 17.72 16.65
N TYR A 271 -6.05 18.54 15.92
CA TYR A 271 -7.48 18.33 15.75
C TYR A 271 -7.78 17.79 14.35
N PHE A 272 -8.61 16.75 14.29
CA PHE A 272 -9.04 16.09 13.07
C PHE A 272 -10.55 16.08 12.98
N THR A 273 -11.07 16.21 11.78
CA THR A 273 -12.52 16.12 11.49
C THR A 273 -13.05 14.74 11.87
N LEU A 274 -12.28 13.67 11.62
CA LEU A 274 -12.55 12.32 12.10
C LEU A 274 -11.46 11.92 13.12
N PRO A 275 -11.77 11.77 14.40
CA PRO A 275 -10.78 11.32 15.39
C PRO A 275 -10.41 9.85 15.20
N LEU A 276 -9.19 9.49 15.62
CA LEU A 276 -8.76 8.10 15.72
C LEU A 276 -9.73 7.30 16.59
N GLY A 277 -10.11 6.10 16.11
CA GLY A 277 -11.09 5.23 16.77
C GLY A 277 -12.54 5.58 16.46
N ALA A 278 -12.82 6.62 15.68
CA ALA A 278 -14.17 6.87 15.18
C ALA A 278 -14.65 5.68 14.35
N SER A 279 -15.86 5.21 14.66
CA SER A 279 -16.50 4.10 13.95
C SER A 279 -17.69 4.60 13.16
N GLY A 280 -17.86 4.08 11.95
CA GLY A 280 -18.92 4.48 11.04
C GLY A 280 -19.38 3.34 10.16
N LYS A 281 -20.52 3.55 9.51
CA LYS A 281 -21.14 2.56 8.61
C LYS A 281 -21.08 3.06 7.17
N LEU A 282 -20.18 2.51 6.37
CA LEU A 282 -20.07 2.79 4.94
C LEU A 282 -20.89 1.74 4.17
N GLY A 283 -22.10 2.14 3.74
CA GLY A 283 -23.10 1.18 3.27
C GLY A 283 -23.57 0.28 4.43
N ASN A 284 -23.48 -1.04 4.23
CA ASN A 284 -23.86 -2.03 5.26
C ASN A 284 -22.67 -2.55 6.10
N GLN A 285 -21.52 -1.87 6.05
CA GLN A 285 -20.27 -2.38 6.60
C GLN A 285 -19.70 -1.42 7.64
N ASP A 286 -19.27 -1.99 8.76
CA ASP A 286 -18.64 -1.24 9.84
C ASP A 286 -17.16 -0.99 9.54
N PHE A 287 -16.74 0.26 9.68
CA PHE A 287 -15.36 0.69 9.56
C PHE A 287 -14.94 1.51 10.78
N THR A 288 -13.66 1.42 11.12
CA THR A 288 -13.05 2.21 12.19
C THR A 288 -11.84 2.97 11.63
N VAL A 289 -11.71 4.24 12.00
CA VAL A 289 -10.53 5.06 11.70
C VAL A 289 -9.38 4.56 12.56
N ILE A 290 -8.36 3.96 11.96
CA ILE A 290 -7.22 3.37 12.66
C ILE A 290 -5.96 4.20 12.54
N GLY A 291 -5.81 4.96 11.46
CA GLY A 291 -4.68 5.83 11.20
C GLY A 291 -5.11 7.16 10.61
N VAL A 292 -4.32 8.18 10.84
CA VAL A 292 -4.48 9.49 10.23
C VAL A 292 -3.11 10.04 9.86
N MET A 293 -2.99 10.61 8.65
CA MET A 293 -1.79 11.33 8.25
C MET A 293 -2.15 12.63 7.53
N ARG A 294 -1.25 13.60 7.60
CA ARG A 294 -1.28 14.80 6.79
C ARG A 294 -0.16 14.76 5.78
N ARG A 295 -0.48 15.19 4.59
CA ARG A 295 0.50 15.36 3.52
C ARG A 295 0.42 16.78 3.00
N ALA A 296 1.50 17.24 2.39
CA ALA A 296 1.56 18.48 1.67
C ALA A 296 2.28 18.27 0.33
N ASP A 297 1.88 19.02 -0.69
CA ASP A 297 2.57 19.05 -1.96
C ASP A 297 3.74 20.06 -1.96
N ASP A 298 4.45 20.15 -3.09
CA ASP A 298 5.57 21.07 -3.29
C ASP A 298 5.15 22.57 -3.22
N GLU A 299 3.86 22.84 -3.37
CA GLU A 299 3.30 24.19 -3.30
C GLU A 299 2.81 24.56 -1.88
N GLY A 300 2.89 23.62 -0.94
CA GLY A 300 2.45 23.76 0.45
C GLY A 300 0.94 23.56 0.65
N SER A 301 0.22 23.04 -0.36
CA SER A 301 -1.17 22.66 -0.23
C SER A 301 -1.25 21.36 0.57
N GLY A 302 -1.95 21.40 1.71
CA GLY A 302 -2.05 20.26 2.62
C GLY A 302 -3.41 19.57 2.55
N TRP A 303 -3.41 18.27 2.82
CA TRP A 303 -4.62 17.45 2.99
C TRP A 303 -4.45 16.45 4.11
N THR A 304 -5.56 15.85 4.55
CA THR A 304 -5.58 14.83 5.59
C THR A 304 -6.13 13.52 5.03
N GLU A 305 -5.45 12.44 5.30
CA GLU A 305 -5.85 11.09 4.91
C GLU A 305 -6.17 10.27 6.17
N TYR A 306 -7.31 9.62 6.16
CA TYR A 306 -7.79 8.76 7.23
C TYR A 306 -7.82 7.32 6.74
N LEU A 307 -7.02 6.45 7.36
CA LEU A 307 -7.05 5.01 7.10
C LEU A 307 -8.17 4.36 7.93
N LEU A 308 -9.08 3.73 7.22
CA LEU A 308 -10.19 3.00 7.81
C LEU A 308 -9.98 1.50 7.61
N TYR A 309 -10.39 0.74 8.62
CA TYR A 309 -10.42 -0.71 8.54
C TYR A 309 -11.82 -1.27 8.80
N GLY A 310 -12.26 -2.17 7.92
CA GLY A 310 -13.47 -2.97 8.07
C GLY A 310 -13.14 -4.46 8.03
N SER A 311 -13.61 -5.23 9.01
CA SER A 311 -13.23 -6.64 9.19
C SER A 311 -13.55 -7.56 8.00
N ARG A 312 -14.49 -7.17 7.14
CA ARG A 312 -14.88 -7.93 5.93
C ARG A 312 -14.31 -7.36 4.64
N ASN A 313 -13.92 -6.07 4.63
CA ASN A 313 -13.60 -5.31 3.43
C ASN A 313 -12.17 -4.78 3.42
N GLY A 314 -11.38 -5.10 4.44
CA GLY A 314 -10.02 -4.62 4.55
C GLY A 314 -9.95 -3.09 4.74
N PHE A 315 -9.05 -2.47 4.00
CA PHE A 315 -8.71 -1.05 4.14
C PHE A 315 -9.42 -0.18 3.10
N THR A 316 -9.75 1.03 3.50
CA THR A 316 -10.18 2.12 2.62
C THR A 316 -9.70 3.45 3.19
N TRP A 317 -9.55 4.45 2.36
CA TRP A 317 -9.12 5.78 2.75
C TRP A 317 -10.25 6.77 2.60
N LEU A 318 -10.33 7.72 3.52
CA LEU A 318 -11.03 8.98 3.34
C LEU A 318 -9.98 10.08 3.26
N VAL A 319 -10.11 10.94 2.28
CA VAL A 319 -9.20 12.04 2.02
C VAL A 319 -9.97 13.35 2.17
N GLU A 320 -9.51 14.20 3.08
CA GLU A 320 -10.03 15.53 3.35
C GLU A 320 -9.10 16.57 2.76
N THR A 321 -9.59 17.31 1.77
CA THR A 321 -8.90 18.44 1.14
C THR A 321 -9.64 19.74 1.46
N ALA A 322 -9.12 20.87 1.00
CA ALA A 322 -9.85 22.15 1.04
C ALA A 322 -11.13 22.11 0.20
N ASP A 323 -11.20 21.29 -0.85
CA ASP A 323 -12.33 21.18 -1.77
C ASP A 323 -13.42 20.19 -1.32
N GLY A 324 -13.17 19.44 -0.25
CA GLY A 324 -14.12 18.50 0.30
C GLY A 324 -13.51 17.12 0.56
N TRP A 325 -14.35 16.10 0.44
CA TRP A 325 -14.02 14.73 0.81
C TRP A 325 -14.06 13.79 -0.38
N SER A 326 -13.16 12.82 -0.36
CA SER A 326 -13.22 11.68 -1.27
C SER A 326 -12.91 10.37 -0.54
N ARG A 327 -13.39 9.27 -1.12
CA ARG A 327 -13.05 7.91 -0.69
C ARG A 327 -12.11 7.30 -1.71
N ALA A 328 -10.95 6.86 -1.26
CA ALA A 328 -9.93 6.23 -2.07
C ALA A 328 -9.76 4.74 -1.70
N ASN A 329 -9.60 3.91 -2.72
CA ASN A 329 -9.30 2.49 -2.56
C ASN A 329 -8.13 2.12 -3.46
N VAL A 330 -7.25 1.27 -2.97
CA VAL A 330 -6.17 0.69 -3.77
C VAL A 330 -6.77 -0.20 -4.84
N MET A 331 -6.19 -0.18 -6.04
CA MET A 331 -6.74 -0.85 -7.23
C MET A 331 -6.09 -2.21 -7.43
N ASP A 332 -6.94 -3.26 -7.54
CA ASP A 332 -6.50 -4.62 -7.92
C ASP A 332 -6.16 -4.69 -9.41
N GLN A 333 -6.91 -3.96 -10.24
CA GLN A 333 -6.65 -3.82 -11.67
C GLN A 333 -6.08 -2.45 -11.97
N TRP A 334 -4.95 -2.41 -12.63
CA TRP A 334 -4.27 -1.16 -12.94
C TRP A 334 -4.71 -0.56 -14.27
N PRO A 335 -4.68 0.77 -14.41
CA PRO A 335 -4.83 1.42 -15.69
C PRO A 335 -3.74 0.97 -16.67
N GLU A 336 -4.09 0.88 -17.94
CA GLU A 336 -3.12 0.64 -19.00
C GLU A 336 -2.48 1.97 -19.41
N ALA A 337 -1.17 2.07 -19.17
CA ALA A 337 -0.35 3.20 -19.56
C ALA A 337 0.99 2.72 -20.11
N ASN A 338 1.52 3.42 -21.11
CA ASN A 338 2.86 3.13 -21.64
C ASN A 338 3.97 3.71 -20.75
N VAL A 339 3.68 4.80 -20.07
CA VAL A 339 4.54 5.51 -19.12
C VAL A 339 3.64 6.15 -18.07
N LEU A 340 4.17 6.38 -16.87
CA LEU A 340 3.40 7.00 -15.77
C LEU A 340 2.99 8.44 -16.08
N ASP A 341 3.80 9.17 -16.83
CA ASP A 341 3.54 10.57 -17.21
C ASP A 341 2.76 10.70 -18.54
N ALA A 342 1.95 9.70 -18.89
CA ALA A 342 1.12 9.78 -20.09
C ALA A 342 0.02 10.86 -19.94
N GLN A 343 -0.35 11.54 -21.03
CA GLN A 343 -1.47 12.51 -21.01
C GLN A 343 -2.82 11.84 -20.78
N THR A 344 -2.92 10.55 -21.06
CA THR A 344 -4.14 9.76 -20.87
C THR A 344 -3.78 8.33 -20.48
N VAL A 345 -4.49 7.79 -19.49
CA VAL A 345 -4.44 6.37 -19.13
C VAL A 345 -5.81 5.74 -19.37
N ASN A 346 -5.82 4.46 -19.73
CA ASN A 346 -7.06 3.74 -20.00
C ASN A 346 -7.38 2.78 -18.85
N PHE A 347 -8.61 2.90 -18.32
CA PHE A 347 -9.12 2.00 -17.31
C PHE A 347 -10.59 1.68 -17.61
N ASP A 348 -10.94 0.39 -17.55
CA ASP A 348 -12.30 -0.10 -17.83
C ASP A 348 -12.88 0.45 -19.14
N LYS A 349 -12.11 0.37 -20.23
CA LYS A 349 -12.45 0.86 -21.58
C LYS A 349 -12.70 2.37 -21.65
N ALA A 350 -12.28 3.12 -20.66
CA ALA A 350 -12.45 4.57 -20.59
C ALA A 350 -11.10 5.28 -20.44
N GLY A 351 -10.94 6.41 -21.16
CA GLY A 351 -9.78 7.28 -21.04
C GLY A 351 -9.91 8.24 -19.84
N TYR A 352 -8.86 8.36 -19.07
CA TYR A 352 -8.71 9.33 -17.98
C TYR A 352 -7.60 10.30 -18.36
N SER A 353 -7.88 11.58 -18.37
CA SER A 353 -6.91 12.62 -18.72
C SER A 353 -6.05 12.98 -17.52
N LYS A 354 -4.76 13.26 -17.74
CA LYS A 354 -3.84 13.73 -16.71
C LYS A 354 -4.38 15.02 -16.10
N LEU A 355 -4.43 15.06 -14.77
CA LEU A 355 -4.90 16.21 -14.00
C LEU A 355 -3.72 16.93 -13.35
N TYR A 356 -2.94 16.21 -12.54
CA TYR A 356 -1.78 16.73 -11.81
C TYR A 356 -0.62 15.76 -11.82
N ASP A 357 0.57 16.31 -11.56
CA ASP A 357 1.73 15.55 -11.15
C ASP A 357 2.53 16.42 -10.16
N TYR A 358 2.84 15.85 -9.00
CA TYR A 358 3.45 16.57 -7.91
C TYR A 358 4.17 15.63 -6.94
N ASN A 359 5.12 16.17 -6.18
CA ASN A 359 5.66 15.46 -5.03
C ASN A 359 4.84 15.79 -3.79
N SER A 360 4.65 14.82 -2.95
CA SER A 360 4.01 14.98 -1.65
C SER A 360 4.92 14.48 -0.54
N VAL A 361 4.79 15.08 0.63
CA VAL A 361 5.51 14.69 1.82
C VAL A 361 4.56 14.49 2.99
N VAL A 362 4.80 13.45 3.79
CA VAL A 362 4.07 13.23 5.04
C VAL A 362 4.55 14.25 6.07
N THR A 363 3.65 15.12 6.52
CA THR A 363 3.95 16.18 7.51
C THR A 363 3.53 15.79 8.93
N TYR A 364 2.60 14.86 9.06
CA TYR A 364 2.10 14.32 10.31
C TYR A 364 1.55 12.91 10.10
N ALA A 365 1.75 12.03 11.08
CA ALA A 365 1.10 10.73 11.12
C ALA A 365 0.73 10.36 12.57
N ALA A 366 -0.35 9.61 12.76
CA ALA A 366 -0.73 9.07 14.06
C ALA A 366 -1.65 7.85 13.91
N GLY A 367 -1.55 6.93 14.85
CA GLY A 367 -2.36 5.71 14.89
C GLY A 367 -1.66 4.51 14.29
N ALA A 368 -2.40 3.67 13.60
CA ALA A 368 -1.97 2.36 13.15
C ALA A 368 -2.07 2.24 11.63
N PHE A 369 -1.03 1.72 10.99
CA PHE A 369 -0.95 1.58 9.53
C PHE A 369 -0.55 0.14 9.17
N ASN A 370 -1.04 -0.34 8.05
CA ASN A 370 -0.68 -1.66 7.52
C ASN A 370 0.68 -1.68 6.79
N TRP A 371 1.33 -0.52 6.64
CA TRP A 371 2.71 -0.35 6.21
C TRP A 371 3.39 0.73 7.06
N ARG A 372 4.71 0.85 6.95
CA ARG A 372 5.45 1.90 7.65
C ARG A 372 5.13 3.27 7.04
N VAL A 373 4.77 4.20 7.92
CA VAL A 373 4.56 5.61 7.61
C VAL A 373 5.42 6.43 8.55
N ALA A 374 6.26 7.31 7.99
CA ALA A 374 7.09 8.22 8.75
C ALA A 374 6.87 9.67 8.29
N VAL A 375 7.00 10.60 9.22
CA VAL A 375 7.05 12.03 8.88
C VAL A 375 8.30 12.29 8.04
N GLY A 376 8.12 12.88 6.86
CA GLY A 376 9.18 13.09 5.88
C GLY A 376 9.18 12.08 4.74
N ASP A 377 8.32 11.06 4.75
CA ASP A 377 8.18 10.16 3.60
C ASP A 377 7.70 10.91 2.37
N HIS A 378 8.40 10.73 1.26
CA HIS A 378 8.11 11.36 -0.02
C HIS A 378 7.46 10.39 -0.99
N THR A 379 6.50 10.89 -1.75
CA THR A 379 5.82 10.15 -2.81
C THR A 379 5.60 11.06 -4.00
N HIS A 380 5.93 10.60 -5.20
CA HIS A 380 5.56 11.30 -6.43
C HIS A 380 4.20 10.80 -6.91
N VAL A 381 3.27 11.70 -7.16
CA VAL A 381 1.87 11.38 -7.46
C VAL A 381 1.53 11.85 -8.87
N TYR A 382 0.95 10.95 -9.67
CA TYR A 382 0.36 11.27 -10.97
C TYR A 382 -1.15 11.09 -10.88
N GLU A 383 -1.93 12.13 -11.07
CA GLU A 383 -3.39 12.07 -11.01
C GLU A 383 -4.03 12.16 -12.40
N TYR A 384 -5.05 11.34 -12.59
CA TYR A 384 -5.83 11.26 -13.81
C TYR A 384 -7.31 11.33 -13.48
N LYS A 385 -8.07 12.14 -14.22
CA LYS A 385 -9.48 12.36 -13.93
C LYS A 385 -10.37 12.05 -15.11
N ARG A 386 -11.53 11.51 -14.81
CA ARG A 386 -12.67 11.40 -15.72
C ARG A 386 -13.95 11.63 -14.93
N GLN A 387 -14.67 12.70 -15.25
CA GLN A 387 -15.86 13.11 -14.50
C GLN A 387 -15.54 13.29 -13.00
N GLN A 388 -16.21 12.53 -12.14
CA GLN A 388 -16.04 12.57 -10.68
C GLN A 388 -15.04 11.55 -10.15
N VAL A 389 -14.43 10.73 -11.01
CA VAL A 389 -13.49 9.69 -10.61
C VAL A 389 -12.06 10.15 -10.87
N THR A 390 -11.20 10.06 -9.85
CA THR A 390 -9.77 10.28 -9.96
C THR A 390 -9.03 8.97 -9.78
N LEU A 391 -8.05 8.72 -10.64
CA LEU A 391 -7.08 7.64 -10.50
C LEU A 391 -5.74 8.29 -10.11
N ALA A 392 -5.08 7.78 -9.10
CA ALA A 392 -3.77 8.26 -8.68
C ALA A 392 -2.73 7.14 -8.71
N ALA A 393 -1.60 7.40 -9.37
CA ALA A 393 -0.41 6.56 -9.29
C ALA A 393 0.55 7.19 -8.28
N GLU A 394 0.88 6.46 -7.24
CA GLU A 394 1.81 6.87 -6.19
C GLU A 394 3.12 6.11 -6.31
N LEU A 395 4.18 6.83 -6.60
CA LEU A 395 5.53 6.28 -6.81
C LEU A 395 6.44 6.64 -5.65
N THR A 396 6.98 5.60 -5.03
CA THR A 396 8.07 5.67 -4.03
C THR A 396 9.37 5.08 -4.63
N PRO A 397 10.51 5.15 -3.94
CA PRO A 397 11.74 4.50 -4.41
C PRO A 397 11.65 2.98 -4.60
N THR A 398 10.72 2.30 -3.93
CA THR A 398 10.59 0.84 -3.95
C THR A 398 9.29 0.32 -4.53
N GLU A 399 8.26 1.18 -4.66
CA GLU A 399 6.91 0.74 -4.98
C GLU A 399 6.17 1.76 -5.84
N LEU A 400 5.32 1.25 -6.73
CA LEU A 400 4.27 1.99 -7.43
C LEU A 400 2.92 1.39 -7.03
N GLY A 401 2.03 2.23 -6.53
CA GLY A 401 0.64 1.87 -6.23
C GLY A 401 -0.35 2.67 -7.10
N TRP A 402 -1.52 2.11 -7.37
CA TRP A 402 -2.63 2.84 -7.97
C TRP A 402 -3.85 2.85 -7.03
N SER A 403 -4.46 4.01 -6.91
CA SER A 403 -5.70 4.19 -6.16
C SER A 403 -6.77 4.82 -7.04
N ARG A 404 -8.03 4.54 -6.68
CA ARG A 404 -9.21 5.14 -7.29
C ARG A 404 -10.00 5.89 -6.24
N SER A 405 -10.24 7.18 -6.49
CA SER A 405 -10.97 8.07 -5.61
C SER A 405 -12.32 8.48 -6.20
N THR A 406 -13.32 8.59 -5.34
CA THR A 406 -14.65 9.12 -5.65
C THR A 406 -15.05 10.15 -4.60
N PRO A 407 -15.72 11.26 -4.99
CA PRO A 407 -16.15 12.27 -4.03
C PRO A 407 -17.15 11.71 -3.01
N VAL A 408 -17.09 12.26 -1.80
CA VAL A 408 -18.02 11.98 -0.70
C VAL A 408 -18.64 13.30 -0.26
N ALA A 409 -19.96 13.40 -0.33
CA ALA A 409 -20.66 14.57 0.16
C ALA A 409 -20.57 14.65 1.70
N TRP A 410 -20.54 15.87 2.24
CA TRP A 410 -20.51 16.10 3.69
C TRP A 410 -21.66 15.42 4.43
N ASP A 411 -22.86 15.49 3.90
CA ASP A 411 -24.02 14.79 4.49
C ASP A 411 -23.86 13.27 4.50
N GLN A 412 -23.19 12.74 3.49
CA GLN A 412 -22.88 11.32 3.43
C GLN A 412 -21.83 10.94 4.49
N LEU A 413 -20.81 11.80 4.72
CA LEU A 413 -19.82 11.60 5.78
C LEU A 413 -20.51 11.62 7.17
N LYS A 414 -21.41 12.57 7.40
CA LYS A 414 -22.24 12.64 8.63
C LYS A 414 -23.16 11.42 8.77
N ALA A 415 -23.76 10.96 7.68
CA ALA A 415 -24.58 9.74 7.72
C ALA A 415 -23.75 8.49 8.11
N TRP A 416 -22.48 8.44 7.73
CA TRP A 416 -21.60 7.33 8.08
C TRP A 416 -21.11 7.36 9.52
N PHE A 417 -20.70 8.53 10.03
CA PHE A 417 -19.98 8.67 11.30
C PHE A 417 -20.76 9.43 12.40
N GLY A 418 -21.91 10.01 12.07
CA GLY A 418 -22.75 10.72 13.05
C GLY A 418 -22.00 11.81 13.80
N ASP A 419 -22.16 11.82 15.12
CA ASP A 419 -21.56 12.82 16.02
C ASP A 419 -20.02 12.72 16.14
N ALA A 420 -19.41 11.69 15.56
CA ALA A 420 -17.96 11.60 15.51
C ALA A 420 -17.33 12.61 14.54
N VAL A 421 -18.10 13.08 13.53
CA VAL A 421 -17.67 14.12 12.59
C VAL A 421 -17.62 15.46 13.31
N LYS A 422 -16.43 16.07 13.39
CA LYS A 422 -16.22 17.37 14.02
C LYS A 422 -16.06 18.45 12.96
N GLY A 423 -16.52 19.67 13.30
CA GLY A 423 -16.40 20.82 12.39
C GLY A 423 -17.60 21.00 11.47
N GLU A 424 -17.44 21.86 10.51
CA GLU A 424 -18.47 22.25 9.54
C GLU A 424 -18.06 21.85 8.13
N ASP A 425 -19.03 21.82 7.22
CA ASP A 425 -18.78 21.58 5.79
C ASP A 425 -17.93 22.70 5.20
N LYS A 426 -16.70 22.40 4.86
CA LYS A 426 -15.80 23.37 4.23
C LYS A 426 -16.27 23.76 2.81
N ALA A 427 -17.00 22.88 2.13
CA ALA A 427 -17.52 23.11 0.79
C ALA A 427 -18.77 24.05 0.80
N SER A 428 -19.42 24.25 1.95
CA SER A 428 -20.63 25.12 2.03
C SER A 428 -20.31 26.60 2.31
N GLY A 429 -19.06 26.93 2.63
CA GLY A 429 -18.66 28.29 3.05
C GLY A 429 -18.07 29.19 1.97
N GLU A 430 -17.49 28.64 0.92
CA GLU A 430 -17.02 29.36 -0.27
C GLU A 430 -17.14 28.43 -1.47
N VAL A 431 -17.62 28.93 -2.58
CA VAL A 431 -17.56 28.23 -3.88
C VAL A 431 -16.18 27.63 -3.99
N ALA A 432 -16.08 26.29 -4.05
CA ALA A 432 -14.84 25.56 -4.18
C ALA A 432 -13.93 26.32 -5.14
N GLN A 433 -12.88 26.97 -4.62
CA GLN A 433 -11.87 27.53 -5.47
C GLN A 433 -11.21 26.33 -6.13
N ASP A 434 -11.59 26.11 -7.37
CA ASP A 434 -10.94 25.15 -8.24
C ASP A 434 -9.43 25.43 -8.16
N PHE A 435 -8.65 24.54 -7.48
CA PHE A 435 -7.20 24.71 -7.33
C PHE A 435 -6.47 24.73 -8.67
N SER A 436 -7.14 24.28 -9.75
CA SER A 436 -6.68 24.51 -11.11
C SER A 436 -6.80 25.97 -11.53
N LYS A 437 -7.73 26.74 -10.94
CA LYS A 437 -7.89 28.17 -11.22
C LYS A 437 -6.77 28.98 -10.57
N GLY A 438 -5.97 29.58 -11.40
CA GLY A 438 -4.90 30.48 -10.97
C GLY A 438 -3.60 29.76 -10.58
N ARG A 439 -3.36 28.52 -11.00
CA ARG A 439 -2.10 27.80 -10.77
C ARG A 439 -0.91 28.58 -11.31
N TYR A 440 -1.00 29.01 -12.56
CA TYR A 440 0.06 29.80 -13.20
C TYR A 440 0.20 31.19 -12.58
N ALA A 441 -0.93 31.84 -12.26
CA ALA A 441 -0.93 33.15 -11.58
C ALA A 441 -0.37 33.06 -10.16
N ARG A 442 -0.60 31.95 -9.44
CA ARG A 442 -0.06 31.73 -8.09
C ARG A 442 1.46 31.52 -8.14
N SER A 443 1.92 30.67 -9.06
CA SER A 443 3.35 30.48 -9.30
C SER A 443 4.03 31.81 -9.70
N ALA A 444 3.41 32.54 -10.63
CA ALA A 444 3.91 33.89 -11.04
C ALA A 444 4.02 34.87 -9.86
N LYS A 445 3.06 34.85 -8.91
CA LYS A 445 3.15 35.68 -7.68
C LYS A 445 4.41 35.41 -6.87
N ASN A 446 4.78 34.16 -6.67
CA ASN A 446 5.98 33.77 -5.92
C ASN A 446 7.26 34.32 -6.61
N TRP A 447 7.33 34.20 -7.94
CA TRP A 447 8.42 34.77 -8.72
C TRP A 447 8.45 36.30 -8.70
N ILE A 448 7.28 36.97 -8.70
CA ILE A 448 7.17 38.43 -8.56
C ILE A 448 7.72 38.88 -7.21
N ILE A 449 7.43 38.18 -6.12
CA ILE A 449 8.02 38.47 -4.80
C ILE A 449 9.55 38.36 -4.87
N GLY A 450 10.08 37.32 -5.53
CA GLY A 450 11.52 37.19 -5.76
C GLY A 450 12.12 38.38 -6.56
N ILE A 451 11.44 38.81 -7.65
CA ILE A 451 11.86 39.96 -8.45
C ILE A 451 11.86 41.25 -7.61
N LEU A 452 10.81 41.47 -6.80
CA LEU A 452 10.74 42.64 -5.93
C LEU A 452 11.84 42.60 -4.87
N ALA A 453 12.13 41.45 -4.28
CA ALA A 453 13.22 41.32 -3.31
C ALA A 453 14.60 41.55 -3.94
N LEU A 454 14.88 41.06 -5.13
CA LEU A 454 16.13 41.26 -5.86
C LEU A 454 16.31 42.73 -6.30
N ASN A 455 15.20 43.41 -6.60
CA ASN A 455 15.22 44.81 -7.01
C ASN A 455 15.03 45.80 -5.84
N ALA A 456 14.91 45.35 -4.61
CA ALA A 456 14.70 46.22 -3.44
C ALA A 456 15.82 47.24 -3.28
N ILE A 457 17.08 46.82 -3.42
CA ILE A 457 18.24 47.72 -3.34
C ILE A 457 18.29 48.71 -4.52
N PRO A 458 18.22 48.29 -5.81
CA PRO A 458 18.12 49.20 -6.93
C PRO A 458 16.96 50.20 -6.85
N LEU A 459 15.77 49.76 -6.37
CA LEU A 459 14.61 50.61 -6.19
C LEU A 459 14.83 51.70 -5.13
N LEU A 460 15.61 51.43 -4.09
CA LEU A 460 15.95 52.41 -3.05
C LEU A 460 16.94 53.46 -3.54
N PHE A 461 17.92 53.05 -4.36
CA PHE A 461 18.99 53.95 -4.80
C PHE A 461 18.70 54.67 -6.14
N ASN A 462 17.87 54.10 -7.01
CA ASN A 462 17.51 54.67 -8.30
C ASN A 462 16.07 54.31 -8.69
N PHE A 463 15.11 54.87 -7.93
CA PHE A 463 13.68 54.57 -8.11
C PHE A 463 13.20 54.83 -9.54
N GLY A 464 13.52 56.01 -10.10
CA GLY A 464 13.04 56.43 -11.42
C GLY A 464 13.54 55.53 -12.57
N GLY A 465 14.80 55.07 -12.48
CA GLY A 465 15.38 54.16 -13.48
C GLY A 465 14.98 52.72 -13.35
N THR A 466 14.64 52.24 -12.13
CA THR A 466 14.41 50.84 -11.84
C THR A 466 12.93 50.44 -11.85
N ILE A 467 12.03 51.36 -11.44
CA ILE A 467 10.61 51.04 -11.25
C ILE A 467 9.93 50.57 -12.54
N GLY A 468 10.21 51.24 -13.67
CA GLY A 468 9.63 50.85 -14.96
C GLY A 468 10.02 49.47 -15.43
N VAL A 469 11.30 49.10 -15.28
CA VAL A 469 11.80 47.76 -15.63
C VAL A 469 11.23 46.68 -14.69
N THR A 470 11.14 46.97 -13.40
CA THR A 470 10.57 46.05 -12.40
C THR A 470 9.09 45.79 -12.68
N ILE A 471 8.29 46.81 -12.96
CA ILE A 471 6.89 46.66 -13.34
C ILE A 471 6.75 45.85 -14.61
N LEU A 472 7.57 46.10 -15.62
CA LEU A 472 7.53 45.40 -16.89
C LEU A 472 7.88 43.91 -16.74
N ALA A 473 8.87 43.61 -15.90
CA ALA A 473 9.23 42.23 -15.55
C ALA A 473 8.10 41.48 -14.81
N CYS A 474 7.44 42.15 -13.85
CA CYS A 474 6.29 41.59 -13.15
C CYS A 474 5.10 41.35 -14.10
N LEU A 475 4.81 42.28 -15.01
CA LEU A 475 3.75 42.12 -16.01
C LEU A 475 4.05 40.99 -17.02
N ALA A 476 5.32 40.89 -17.46
CA ALA A 476 5.76 39.83 -18.36
C ALA A 476 5.62 38.41 -17.78
N LEU A 477 5.65 38.26 -16.46
CA LEU A 477 5.37 37.01 -15.78
C LEU A 477 3.88 36.80 -15.52
N TYR A 478 3.17 37.84 -15.09
CA TYR A 478 1.80 37.69 -14.61
C TYR A 478 0.78 37.60 -15.75
N LEU A 479 0.94 38.35 -16.83
CA LEU A 479 -0.02 38.35 -17.95
C LEU A 479 -0.06 36.99 -18.68
N PRO A 480 1.07 36.37 -19.05
CA PRO A 480 1.05 35.01 -19.62
C PRO A 480 0.45 33.97 -18.67
N ALA A 481 0.72 34.08 -17.37
CA ALA A 481 0.15 33.16 -16.37
C ALA A 481 -1.39 33.28 -16.32
N LEU A 482 -1.97 34.48 -16.40
CA LEU A 482 -3.42 34.65 -16.47
C LEU A 482 -4.02 34.08 -17.76
N VAL A 483 -3.31 34.23 -18.89
CA VAL A 483 -3.75 33.63 -20.17
C VAL A 483 -3.72 32.12 -20.12
N LEU A 484 -2.66 31.53 -19.55
CA LEU A 484 -2.55 30.08 -19.38
C LEU A 484 -3.63 29.53 -18.45
N ASP A 485 -3.92 30.22 -17.34
CA ASP A 485 -5.03 29.84 -16.44
C ASP A 485 -6.38 29.91 -17.16
N ALA A 486 -6.61 30.94 -18.02
CA ALA A 486 -7.83 31.08 -18.79
C ALA A 486 -7.98 29.98 -19.87
N ILE A 487 -6.89 29.58 -20.52
CA ILE A 487 -6.88 28.47 -21.50
C ILE A 487 -7.15 27.15 -20.78
N ASP A 488 -6.52 26.91 -19.64
CA ASP A 488 -6.72 25.69 -18.84
C ASP A 488 -8.17 25.56 -18.35
N ASP A 489 -8.83 26.67 -18.01
CA ASP A 489 -10.24 26.73 -17.62
C ASP A 489 -11.22 26.44 -18.81
N GLN A 490 -10.82 26.77 -20.04
CA GLN A 490 -11.61 26.49 -21.24
C GLN A 490 -11.46 25.04 -21.73
N THR A 491 -10.31 24.41 -21.52
CA THR A 491 -10.07 23.01 -21.92
C THR A 491 -10.66 21.98 -20.95
N LYS A 492 -11.09 22.45 -19.76
CA LYS A 492 -11.72 21.62 -18.71
C LYS A 492 -13.26 21.68 -18.69
N LYS A 493 -13.85 22.54 -19.50
CA LYS A 493 -15.30 22.58 -19.75
C LYS A 493 -15.69 21.69 -20.91
#